data_ee962af0c2bee0aee9a36df96e9da5df
#
_entry.id   ee962af0c2bee0aee9a36df96e9da5df
#
_cell.length_a   1.000
_cell.length_b   1.000
_cell.length_c   1.000
_cell.angle_alpha   90.00
_cell.angle_beta   90.00
_cell.angle_gamma   90.00
#
_symmetry.space_group_name_H-M   'P 1'
#
loop_
_entity.id
_entity.type
_entity.pdbx_description
1 polymer ?
#
loop_
_entity_poly.entity_id
_entity_poly.type
_entity_poly.pdbx_seq_one_letter_code
_entity_poly.pdbx_strand_id
1 'polypeptide(L)'
;CYSIWDKTQRCRHCVSQEVVRTRRTLNKVEAIGSDLYYILAMCVEVDGFPYSLECVNPIYSDDVLSDENENLLNQLLMRNRQVYTDSLTKVFNRRYCDDRLRHLSGEYALAMIDIDNLKQINDRFGHPAGDTAIYHTAQAIRAILRSQDELVRYGGDEFLLLFHSLPQNILRRKLEDICR
;
A
#
# COMPACT_ATOMS: atom_id res chain seq x y z
N CYS A 1 -24.42 8.95 -12.66
CA CYS A 1 -23.17 8.67 -13.36
C CYS A 1 -23.38 7.93 -14.69
N TYR A 2 -24.17 6.84 -14.73
CA TYR A 2 -24.36 6.07 -15.98
C TYR A 2 -24.97 6.88 -17.13
N SER A 3 -25.82 7.84 -16.83
CA SER A 3 -26.43 8.74 -17.88
C SER A 3 -25.40 9.70 -18.49
N ILE A 4 -24.34 10.05 -17.79
CA ILE A 4 -23.21 10.85 -18.31
C ILE A 4 -22.46 10.05 -19.40
N TRP A 5 -22.53 8.72 -19.30
CA TRP A 5 -21.87 7.77 -20.19
C TRP A 5 -22.82 7.20 -21.26
N ASP A 6 -23.94 7.86 -21.54
CA ASP A 6 -25.00 7.43 -22.49
C ASP A 6 -25.50 6.00 -22.25
N LYS A 7 -25.38 5.51 -20.99
CA LYS A 7 -25.88 4.21 -20.62
C LYS A 7 -27.32 4.30 -20.12
N THR A 8 -28.12 3.34 -20.51
CA THR A 8 -29.52 3.24 -20.09
C THR A 8 -29.70 2.56 -18.74
N GLN A 9 -28.67 1.87 -18.26
CA GLN A 9 -28.70 1.12 -17.00
C GLN A 9 -27.41 1.33 -16.20
N ARG A 10 -27.52 1.10 -14.89
CA ARG A 10 -26.34 1.10 -14.01
C ARG A 10 -25.33 0.03 -14.42
N CYS A 11 -24.05 0.33 -14.25
CA CYS A 11 -22.97 -0.63 -14.46
C CYS A 11 -23.15 -1.84 -13.54
N ARG A 12 -22.93 -3.06 -14.04
CA ARG A 12 -22.94 -4.28 -13.21
C ARG A 12 -21.94 -4.22 -12.05
N HIS A 13 -20.78 -3.61 -12.28
CA HIS A 13 -19.75 -3.32 -11.29
C HIS A 13 -19.59 -1.82 -11.19
N CYS A 14 -20.38 -1.20 -10.31
CA CYS A 14 -20.37 0.25 -10.11
C CYS A 14 -19.29 0.64 -9.12
N VAL A 15 -18.17 1.17 -9.60
CA VAL A 15 -17.07 1.64 -8.72
C VAL A 15 -17.52 2.73 -7.76
N SER A 16 -18.42 3.66 -8.18
CA SER A 16 -18.95 4.72 -7.31
C SER A 16 -19.67 4.15 -6.09
N GLN A 17 -20.52 3.14 -6.30
CA GLN A 17 -21.27 2.49 -5.22
C GLN A 17 -20.32 1.72 -4.28
N GLU A 18 -19.37 1.01 -4.88
CA GLU A 18 -18.42 0.19 -4.12
C GLU A 18 -17.46 1.06 -3.29
N VAL A 19 -16.98 2.17 -3.84
CA VAL A 19 -16.14 3.14 -3.14
C VAL A 19 -16.88 3.74 -1.92
N VAL A 20 -18.15 4.13 -2.07
CA VAL A 20 -18.95 4.65 -0.97
C VAL A 20 -19.18 3.59 0.11
N ARG A 21 -19.44 2.33 -0.31
CA ARG A 21 -19.67 1.20 0.59
C ARG A 21 -18.40 0.78 1.35
N THR A 22 -17.25 0.70 0.65
CA THR A 22 -16.00 0.15 1.18
C THR A 22 -15.07 1.21 1.75
N ARG A 23 -15.31 2.48 1.43
CA ARG A 23 -14.40 3.61 1.73
C ARG A 23 -13.00 3.45 1.12
N ARG A 24 -12.84 2.58 0.11
CA ARG A 24 -11.57 2.31 -0.56
C ARG A 24 -11.53 3.04 -1.90
N THR A 25 -10.35 3.51 -2.30
CA THR A 25 -10.10 3.97 -3.65
C THR A 25 -10.09 2.77 -4.59
N LEU A 26 -10.87 2.85 -5.66
CA LEU A 26 -10.98 1.82 -6.68
C LEU A 26 -10.71 2.42 -8.05
N ASN A 27 -10.32 1.57 -8.99
CA ASN A 27 -10.14 1.97 -10.38
C ASN A 27 -10.82 0.97 -11.32
N LYS A 28 -11.10 1.40 -12.52
CA LYS A 28 -11.52 0.55 -13.63
C LYS A 28 -11.18 1.19 -14.98
N VAL A 29 -11.13 0.35 -16.01
CA VAL A 29 -11.18 0.80 -17.39
C VAL A 29 -12.60 0.61 -17.92
N GLU A 30 -13.14 1.61 -18.60
CA GLU A 30 -14.47 1.59 -19.18
C GLU A 30 -14.37 1.94 -20.65
N ALA A 31 -15.07 1.16 -21.50
CA ALA A 31 -15.19 1.43 -22.92
C ALA A 31 -16.52 2.13 -23.21
N ILE A 32 -16.48 3.24 -23.95
CA ILE A 32 -17.65 4.02 -24.35
C ILE A 32 -17.52 4.29 -25.85
N GLY A 33 -18.33 3.60 -26.64
CA GLY A 33 -18.14 3.59 -28.11
C GLY A 33 -16.77 3.00 -28.47
N SER A 34 -15.97 3.78 -29.20
CA SER A 34 -14.59 3.45 -29.56
C SER A 34 -13.56 3.87 -28.55
N ASP A 35 -13.94 4.63 -27.54
CA ASP A 35 -13.02 5.28 -26.63
C ASP A 35 -12.88 4.49 -25.31
N LEU A 36 -11.68 4.45 -24.80
CA LEU A 36 -11.35 3.86 -23.51
C LEU A 36 -11.08 4.96 -22.48
N TYR A 37 -11.57 4.74 -21.28
CA TYR A 37 -11.37 5.66 -20.16
C TYR A 37 -10.82 4.92 -18.93
N TYR A 38 -9.81 5.50 -18.31
CA TYR A 38 -9.34 5.09 -16.98
C TYR A 38 -10.07 5.93 -15.93
N ILE A 39 -10.78 5.26 -15.04
CA ILE A 39 -11.58 5.87 -13.99
C ILE A 39 -10.98 5.52 -12.66
N LEU A 40 -10.58 6.55 -11.90
CA LEU A 40 -10.17 6.44 -10.51
C LEU A 40 -11.29 7.01 -9.64
N ALA A 41 -11.82 6.18 -8.74
CA ALA A 41 -12.90 6.57 -7.84
C ALA A 41 -12.41 6.53 -6.38
N MET A 42 -12.74 7.58 -5.62
CA MET A 42 -12.41 7.69 -4.19
C MET A 42 -13.62 8.16 -3.39
N CYS A 43 -13.70 7.73 -2.12
CA CYS A 43 -14.72 8.22 -1.22
C CYS A 43 -14.28 9.56 -0.62
N VAL A 44 -15.13 10.55 -0.74
CA VAL A 44 -15.02 11.86 -0.07
C VAL A 44 -16.21 12.07 0.84
N GLU A 45 -16.03 12.78 1.92
CA GLU A 45 -17.10 13.12 2.86
C GLU A 45 -17.40 14.61 2.76
N VAL A 46 -18.68 14.94 2.55
CA VAL A 46 -19.17 16.32 2.48
C VAL A 46 -20.38 16.41 3.40
N ASP A 47 -20.34 17.32 4.37
CA ASP A 47 -21.39 17.53 5.37
C ASP A 47 -21.82 16.25 6.11
N GLY A 48 -20.85 15.34 6.39
CA GLY A 48 -21.10 14.07 7.07
C GLY A 48 -21.67 12.96 6.17
N PHE A 49 -21.88 13.23 4.88
CA PHE A 49 -22.35 12.23 3.91
C PHE A 49 -21.24 11.75 2.99
N PRO A 50 -21.19 10.44 2.69
CA PRO A 50 -20.20 9.89 1.76
C PRO A 50 -20.60 10.08 0.30
N TYR A 51 -19.65 10.54 -0.49
CA TYR A 51 -19.78 10.69 -1.94
C TYR A 51 -18.64 9.96 -2.66
N SER A 52 -18.87 9.57 -3.90
CA SER A 52 -17.83 9.11 -4.80
C SER A 52 -17.33 10.27 -5.65
N LEU A 53 -16.03 10.57 -5.56
CA LEU A 53 -15.33 11.45 -6.49
C LEU A 53 -14.67 10.58 -7.55
N GLU A 54 -14.98 10.82 -8.80
CA GLU A 54 -14.42 10.09 -9.93
C GLU A 54 -13.53 11.00 -10.78
N CYS A 55 -12.27 10.62 -10.93
CA CYS A 55 -11.36 11.21 -11.90
C CYS A 55 -11.39 10.33 -13.15
N VAL A 56 -11.78 10.92 -14.27
CA VAL A 56 -11.96 10.23 -15.54
C VAL A 56 -10.91 10.73 -16.51
N ASN A 57 -10.06 9.83 -16.99
CA ASN A 57 -9.01 10.15 -17.94
C ASN A 57 -9.23 9.34 -19.22
N PRO A 58 -9.35 9.97 -20.39
CA PRO A 58 -9.40 9.25 -21.65
C PRO A 58 -8.07 8.53 -21.89
N ILE A 59 -8.14 7.32 -22.43
CA ILE A 59 -6.99 6.56 -22.91
C ILE A 59 -7.07 6.62 -24.43
N TYR A 60 -6.25 7.43 -25.06
CA TYR A 60 -6.18 7.51 -26.51
C TYR A 60 -5.44 6.32 -27.08
N SER A 61 -5.87 5.79 -28.23
CA SER A 61 -5.23 4.64 -28.88
C SER A 61 -3.74 4.89 -29.23
N ASP A 62 -3.39 6.13 -29.52
CA ASP A 62 -2.02 6.55 -29.77
C ASP A 62 -1.18 6.61 -28.47
N ASP A 63 -1.84 6.78 -27.34
CA ASP A 63 -1.23 6.82 -26.01
C ASP A 63 -0.92 5.41 -25.45
N VAL A 64 -1.66 4.38 -25.88
CA VAL A 64 -1.42 2.98 -25.44
C VAL A 64 -0.15 2.41 -26.06
N LEU A 65 0.33 3.00 -27.17
CA LEU A 65 1.54 2.61 -27.88
C LEU A 65 2.71 3.56 -27.66
N SER A 66 2.53 4.65 -26.86
CA SER A 66 3.62 5.57 -26.56
C SER A 66 4.30 5.18 -25.25
N ASP A 67 5.64 5.13 -25.28
CA ASP A 67 6.51 4.98 -24.11
C ASP A 67 6.19 5.98 -22.98
N GLU A 68 5.47 7.08 -23.30
CA GLU A 68 5.12 8.13 -22.35
C GLU A 68 4.01 7.73 -21.38
N ASN A 69 3.03 6.91 -21.80
CA ASN A 69 1.95 6.47 -20.89
C ASN A 69 2.36 5.31 -20.00
N GLU A 70 3.19 4.41 -20.49
CA GLU A 70 3.89 3.45 -19.65
C GLU A 70 4.76 4.20 -18.62
N ASN A 71 5.36 5.31 -19.04
CA ASN A 71 6.13 6.21 -18.18
C ASN A 71 5.23 6.92 -17.14
N LEU A 72 4.05 7.41 -17.51
CA LEU A 72 3.11 8.05 -16.57
C LEU A 72 2.57 7.07 -15.53
N LEU A 73 2.15 5.88 -15.96
CA LEU A 73 1.71 4.82 -15.04
C LEU A 73 2.85 4.39 -14.12
N ASN A 74 4.05 4.21 -14.67
CA ASN A 74 5.25 3.90 -13.91
C ASN A 74 5.61 5.04 -12.95
N GLN A 75 5.49 6.31 -13.35
CA GLN A 75 5.70 7.45 -12.46
C GLN A 75 4.67 7.50 -11.32
N LEU A 76 3.40 7.21 -11.58
CA LEU A 76 2.36 7.13 -10.55
C LEU A 76 2.62 5.98 -9.58
N LEU A 77 3.01 4.81 -10.10
CA LEU A 77 3.39 3.65 -9.28
C LEU A 77 4.66 3.93 -8.47
N MET A 78 5.65 4.60 -9.07
CA MET A 78 6.87 5.00 -8.37
C MET A 78 6.60 6.05 -7.29
N ARG A 79 5.78 7.07 -7.58
CA ARG A 79 5.35 8.07 -6.58
C ARG A 79 4.58 7.41 -5.44
N ASN A 80 3.67 6.49 -5.75
CA ASN A 80 2.91 5.77 -4.73
C ASN A 80 3.84 4.90 -3.85
N ARG A 81 4.80 4.21 -4.47
CA ARG A 81 5.85 3.49 -3.72
C ARG A 81 6.68 4.42 -2.85
N GLN A 82 7.11 5.58 -3.35
CA GLN A 82 7.90 6.55 -2.58
C GLN A 82 7.15 7.09 -1.35
N VAL A 83 5.81 7.28 -1.45
CA VAL A 83 4.97 7.76 -0.35
C VAL A 83 4.86 6.73 0.79
N TYR A 84 4.91 5.43 0.48
CA TYR A 84 4.66 4.35 1.41
C TYR A 84 5.89 3.50 1.75
N THR A 85 7.05 3.84 1.20
CA THR A 85 8.30 3.08 1.43
C THR A 85 9.26 3.90 2.30
N ASP A 86 9.88 3.25 3.26
CA ASP A 86 10.99 3.83 4.03
C ASP A 86 12.24 3.96 3.16
N SER A 87 12.87 5.13 3.20
CA SER A 87 14.00 5.47 2.32
C SER A 87 15.25 4.65 2.58
N LEU A 88 15.49 4.25 3.84
CA LEU A 88 16.66 3.48 4.25
C LEU A 88 16.46 1.99 3.98
N THR A 89 15.41 1.41 4.52
CA THR A 89 15.20 -0.04 4.55
C THR A 89 14.48 -0.61 3.34
N LYS A 90 13.79 0.25 2.57
CA LYS A 90 12.94 -0.11 1.42
C LYS A 90 11.74 -1.02 1.76
N VAL A 91 11.42 -1.18 3.06
CA VAL A 91 10.16 -1.76 3.54
C VAL A 91 9.08 -0.68 3.64
N PHE A 92 7.86 -1.02 4.01
CA PHE A 92 6.82 -0.01 4.20
C PHE A 92 7.17 0.96 5.33
N ASN A 93 6.71 2.20 5.23
CA ASN A 93 6.88 3.21 6.26
C ASN A 93 5.64 3.29 7.18
N ARG A 94 5.73 4.09 8.23
CA ARG A 94 4.65 4.32 9.20
C ARG A 94 3.35 4.81 8.53
N ARG A 95 3.45 5.69 7.53
CA ARG A 95 2.28 6.19 6.80
C ARG A 95 1.49 5.07 6.13
N TYR A 96 2.18 4.12 5.51
CA TYR A 96 1.54 2.91 4.98
C TYR A 96 0.76 2.16 6.06
N CYS A 97 1.38 1.96 7.24
CA CYS A 97 0.75 1.29 8.36
C CYS A 97 -0.51 1.99 8.82
N ASP A 98 -0.45 3.31 9.03
CA ASP A 98 -1.59 4.11 9.50
C ASP A 98 -2.76 4.03 8.50
N ASP A 99 -2.50 4.09 7.21
CA ASP A 99 -3.53 3.95 6.17
C ASP A 99 -4.03 2.50 6.06
N ARG A 100 -3.15 1.52 6.19
CA ARG A 100 -3.48 0.10 6.13
C ARG A 100 -4.36 -0.34 7.30
N LEU A 101 -4.02 0.06 8.53
CA LEU A 101 -4.76 -0.31 9.74
C LEU A 101 -6.20 0.20 9.74
N ARG A 102 -6.47 1.35 9.12
CA ARG A 102 -7.84 1.90 8.98
C ARG A 102 -8.75 1.03 8.12
N HIS A 103 -8.17 0.20 7.25
CA HIS A 103 -8.89 -0.60 6.25
C HIS A 103 -8.69 -2.10 6.42
N LEU A 104 -8.12 -2.53 7.55
CA LEU A 104 -7.97 -3.96 7.84
C LEU A 104 -9.33 -4.61 7.95
N SER A 105 -9.51 -5.72 7.22
CA SER A 105 -10.66 -6.60 7.32
C SER A 105 -10.19 -8.04 7.38
N GLY A 106 -10.72 -8.83 8.31
CA GLY A 106 -10.31 -10.20 8.54
C GLY A 106 -9.43 -10.37 9.79
N GLU A 107 -8.83 -11.55 9.93
CA GLU A 107 -7.96 -11.89 11.05
C GLU A 107 -6.51 -11.52 10.74
N TYR A 108 -5.92 -10.73 11.61
CA TYR A 108 -4.51 -10.32 11.55
C TYR A 108 -3.85 -10.54 12.91
N ALA A 109 -2.58 -10.92 12.87
CA ALA A 109 -1.70 -10.82 14.01
C ALA A 109 -0.71 -9.69 13.79
N LEU A 110 -0.43 -8.92 14.84
CA LEU A 110 0.53 -7.82 14.84
C LEU A 110 1.67 -8.16 15.78
N ALA A 111 2.89 -7.87 15.38
CA ALA A 111 4.07 -7.99 16.25
C ALA A 111 4.94 -6.74 16.08
N MET A 112 5.35 -6.17 17.21
CA MET A 112 6.32 -5.07 17.26
C MET A 112 7.69 -5.65 17.56
N ILE A 113 8.69 -5.21 16.81
CA ILE A 113 10.09 -5.58 16.94
C ILE A 113 10.91 -4.31 17.14
N ASP A 114 11.87 -4.35 18.02
CA ASP A 114 12.84 -3.29 18.27
C ASP A 114 14.25 -3.84 18.10
N ILE A 115 15.19 -3.01 17.63
CA ILE A 115 16.59 -3.40 17.47
C ILE A 115 17.35 -3.18 18.76
N ASP A 116 17.75 -4.26 19.40
CA ASP A 116 18.53 -4.21 20.63
C ASP A 116 19.85 -3.44 20.46
N ASN A 117 20.12 -2.56 21.42
CA ASN A 117 21.41 -1.84 21.53
C ASN A 117 21.80 -0.96 20.33
N LEU A 118 20.86 -0.53 19.49
CA LEU A 118 21.15 0.33 18.34
C LEU A 118 21.89 1.62 18.78
N LYS A 119 21.51 2.19 19.93
CA LYS A 119 22.18 3.36 20.49
C LYS A 119 23.67 3.10 20.73
N GLN A 120 24.04 1.93 21.29
CA GLN A 120 25.44 1.59 21.55
C GLN A 120 26.23 1.43 20.25
N ILE A 121 25.60 0.90 19.19
CA ILE A 121 26.21 0.82 17.86
C ILE A 121 26.48 2.24 17.34
N ASN A 122 25.50 3.14 17.42
CA ASN A 122 25.64 4.52 17.01
C ASN A 122 26.73 5.25 17.79
N ASP A 123 26.73 5.12 19.11
CA ASP A 123 27.70 5.79 19.99
C ASP A 123 29.14 5.31 19.74
N ARG A 124 29.32 4.03 19.39
CA ARG A 124 30.64 3.42 19.18
C ARG A 124 31.15 3.57 17.74
N PHE A 125 30.28 3.47 16.74
CA PHE A 125 30.68 3.34 15.34
C PHE A 125 30.08 4.42 14.43
N GLY A 126 29.26 5.33 15.00
CA GLY A 126 28.60 6.41 14.29
C GLY A 126 27.27 5.99 13.64
N HIS A 127 26.46 6.99 13.30
CA HIS A 127 25.14 6.80 12.68
C HIS A 127 25.14 5.94 11.40
N PRO A 128 26.16 6.01 10.50
CA PRO A 128 26.20 5.15 9.32
C PRO A 128 26.24 3.65 9.65
N ALA A 129 26.86 3.28 10.77
CA ALA A 129 26.88 1.88 11.23
C ALA A 129 25.50 1.45 11.75
N GLY A 130 24.79 2.34 12.46
CA GLY A 130 23.41 2.11 12.87
C GLY A 130 22.47 1.99 11.68
N ASP A 131 22.59 2.86 10.68
CA ASP A 131 21.80 2.76 9.45
C ASP A 131 22.03 1.43 8.73
N THR A 132 23.28 0.95 8.71
CA THR A 132 23.62 -0.36 8.16
C THR A 132 22.96 -1.49 8.95
N ALA A 133 22.99 -1.42 10.29
CA ALA A 133 22.32 -2.39 11.14
C ALA A 133 20.81 -2.43 10.90
N ILE A 134 20.16 -1.26 10.87
CA ILE A 134 18.71 -1.13 10.58
C ILE A 134 18.39 -1.74 9.21
N TYR A 135 19.17 -1.43 8.18
CA TYR A 135 18.96 -1.97 6.84
C TYR A 135 19.05 -3.50 6.81
N HIS A 136 20.11 -4.05 7.38
CA HIS A 136 20.31 -5.51 7.38
C HIS A 136 19.26 -6.25 8.21
N THR A 137 18.84 -5.69 9.34
CA THR A 137 17.74 -6.23 10.15
C THR A 137 16.46 -6.29 9.33
N ALA A 138 16.11 -5.22 8.62
CA ALA A 138 14.94 -5.21 7.76
C ALA A 138 15.01 -6.27 6.64
N GLN A 139 16.19 -6.45 6.01
CA GLN A 139 16.37 -7.47 4.97
C GLN A 139 16.30 -8.89 5.53
N ALA A 140 16.87 -9.14 6.71
CA ALA A 140 16.81 -10.43 7.38
C ALA A 140 15.36 -10.82 7.74
N ILE A 141 14.61 -9.89 8.34
CA ILE A 141 13.18 -10.09 8.63
C ILE A 141 12.40 -10.38 7.34
N ARG A 142 12.61 -9.57 6.30
CA ARG A 142 11.91 -9.73 5.01
C ARG A 142 12.15 -11.09 4.36
N ALA A 143 13.34 -11.68 4.52
CA ALA A 143 13.67 -12.99 3.98
C ALA A 143 12.86 -14.13 4.63
N ILE A 144 12.38 -13.94 5.86
CA ILE A 144 11.58 -14.92 6.61
C ILE A 144 10.08 -14.76 6.32
N LEU A 145 9.65 -13.58 5.87
CA LEU A 145 8.25 -13.25 5.64
C LEU A 145 7.73 -13.84 4.33
N ARG A 146 6.43 -14.20 4.33
CA ARG A 146 5.71 -14.60 3.12
C ARG A 146 5.32 -13.36 2.31
N SER A 147 4.94 -13.54 1.05
CA SER A 147 4.49 -12.46 0.15
C SER A 147 3.26 -11.69 0.67
N GLN A 148 2.43 -12.33 1.50
CA GLN A 148 1.24 -11.74 2.11
C GLN A 148 1.49 -11.12 3.49
N ASP A 149 2.66 -11.36 4.10
CA ASP A 149 3.06 -10.74 5.36
C ASP A 149 3.67 -9.37 5.05
N GLU A 150 3.39 -8.37 5.88
CA GLU A 150 3.82 -6.99 5.65
C GLU A 150 4.83 -6.59 6.73
N LEU A 151 5.93 -5.94 6.32
CA LEU A 151 6.95 -5.38 7.19
C LEU A 151 6.95 -3.87 7.04
N VAL A 152 6.81 -3.19 8.16
CA VAL A 152 6.75 -1.72 8.27
C VAL A 152 7.86 -1.25 9.19
N ARG A 153 8.63 -0.25 8.79
CA ARG A 153 9.45 0.52 9.71
C ARG A 153 8.57 1.58 10.36
N TYR A 154 8.24 1.37 11.63
CA TYR A 154 7.29 2.20 12.38
C TYR A 154 7.97 3.39 13.06
N GLY A 155 9.19 3.21 13.52
CA GLY A 155 10.03 4.21 14.17
C GLY A 155 11.48 4.17 13.71
N GLY A 156 12.39 4.72 14.49
CA GLY A 156 13.83 4.73 14.19
C GLY A 156 14.42 3.31 14.10
N ASP A 157 14.21 2.54 15.14
CA ASP A 157 14.64 1.15 15.36
C ASP A 157 13.47 0.17 15.47
N GLU A 158 12.24 0.66 15.39
CA GLU A 158 11.02 -0.12 15.57
C GLU A 158 10.45 -0.61 14.24
N PHE A 159 10.12 -1.89 14.18
CA PHE A 159 9.43 -2.53 13.07
C PHE A 159 8.10 -3.11 13.51
N LEU A 160 7.08 -2.95 12.68
CA LEU A 160 5.78 -3.59 12.85
C LEU A 160 5.58 -4.64 11.76
N LEU A 161 5.20 -5.83 12.19
CA LEU A 161 4.83 -6.95 11.33
C LEU A 161 3.33 -7.13 11.33
N LEU A 162 2.74 -7.29 10.14
CA LEU A 162 1.35 -7.65 9.96
C LEU A 162 1.29 -9.02 9.29
N PHE A 163 0.72 -9.99 10.00
CA PHE A 163 0.52 -11.34 9.50
C PHE A 163 -0.94 -11.57 9.18
N HIS A 164 -1.24 -11.94 7.96
CA HIS A 164 -2.61 -12.24 7.52
C HIS A 164 -2.93 -13.73 7.75
N SER A 165 -4.04 -13.98 8.48
CA SER A 165 -4.62 -15.33 8.69
C SER A 165 -3.56 -16.39 9.01
N LEU A 166 -2.79 -16.16 10.08
CA LEU A 166 -1.71 -17.06 10.49
C LEU A 166 -2.10 -17.84 11.74
N PRO A 167 -2.07 -19.19 11.73
CA PRO A 167 -2.27 -19.99 12.93
C PRO A 167 -1.25 -19.65 14.02
N GLN A 168 -1.71 -19.61 15.28
CA GLN A 168 -0.91 -19.14 16.41
C GLN A 168 0.42 -19.90 16.58
N ASN A 169 0.43 -21.20 16.34
CA ASN A 169 1.64 -22.04 16.43
C ASN A 169 2.68 -21.66 15.35
N ILE A 170 2.24 -21.31 14.16
CA ILE A 170 3.10 -20.87 13.07
C ILE A 170 3.61 -19.45 13.33
N LEU A 171 2.74 -18.56 13.82
CA LEU A 171 3.12 -17.20 14.21
C LEU A 171 4.24 -17.23 15.25
N ARG A 172 4.05 -18.01 16.32
CA ARG A 172 5.07 -18.13 17.38
C ARG A 172 6.42 -18.57 16.84
N ARG A 173 6.43 -19.62 16.01
CA ARG A 173 7.67 -20.12 15.40
C ARG A 173 8.36 -19.07 14.53
N LYS A 174 7.59 -18.34 13.72
CA LYS A 174 8.15 -17.25 12.89
C LYS A 174 8.76 -16.13 13.74
N LEU A 175 8.12 -15.74 14.83
CA LEU A 175 8.68 -14.73 15.73
C LEU A 175 9.94 -15.22 16.42
N GLU A 176 10.01 -16.49 16.83
CA GLU A 176 11.23 -17.11 17.38
C GLU A 176 12.37 -17.14 16.35
N ASP A 177 12.07 -17.38 15.07
CA ASP A 177 13.07 -17.37 13.98
C ASP A 177 13.57 -15.96 13.66
N ILE A 178 12.74 -14.93 13.83
CA ILE A 178 13.10 -13.52 13.62
C ILE A 178 14.00 -12.99 14.76
N CYS A 179 13.79 -13.45 15.98
CA CYS A 179 14.56 -13.03 17.16
C CYS A 179 15.92 -13.75 17.35
N ARG A 180 16.29 -14.63 16.42
CA ARG A 180 17.61 -15.33 16.42
C ARG A 180 18.62 -14.64 15.54
#